data_c005fa1430a0a1af6d5038ee8cf50d1b
#
_entry.id   c005fa1430a0a1af6d5038ee8cf50d1b
#
_cell.length_a   1.000
_cell.length_b   1.000
_cell.length_c   1.000
_cell.angle_alpha   90.00
_cell.angle_beta   90.00
_cell.angle_gamma   90.00
#
_symmetry.space_group_name_H-M   'P 1'
#
loop_
_entity.id
_entity.type
_entity.pdbx_description
1 polymer ?
#
loop_
_entity_poly.entity_id
_entity_poly.type
_entity_poly.pdbx_seq_one_letter_code
_entity_poly.pdbx_strand_id
1 'polypeptide(L)'
;MEKNRIRPIATGKNMRMSYARRKEVLEMPNLIEIQKNSYKWFLDEGLKEVFDDISPISDYSGHLSLEFVDFELCEEDVKYSIEKCKERDATYAAPLKVKVRLYNKEKEEISEHEIFMGDLPLMTETGTFVINGAERVIVSQLVRSPGIYYGIGHDKIGKKLYSLSLIH
;
A
#
# COMPACT_ATOMS: atom_id res chain seq x y z
N MET A 1 34.22 39.67 1.99
CA MET A 1 34.16 38.25 2.47
C MET A 1 32.92 38.08 3.32
N GLU A 2 31.85 37.53 2.76
CA GLU A 2 30.63 37.24 3.52
C GLU A 2 30.94 36.10 4.48
N LYS A 3 30.81 36.37 5.78
CA LYS A 3 30.92 35.37 6.83
C LYS A 3 29.84 34.29 6.58
N ASN A 4 30.27 33.06 6.37
CA ASN A 4 29.39 31.87 6.38
C ASN A 4 28.53 31.91 7.64
N ARG A 5 27.28 32.38 7.53
CA ARG A 5 26.32 32.35 8.65
C ARG A 5 25.69 30.95 8.68
N ILE A 6 26.25 30.11 9.56
CA ILE A 6 25.59 28.87 9.94
C ILE A 6 24.24 29.23 10.54
N ARG A 7 23.18 28.68 9.99
CA ARG A 7 21.81 28.96 10.46
C ARG A 7 21.04 27.68 10.79
N PRO A 8 20.27 27.66 11.88
CA PRO A 8 19.39 26.56 12.18
C PRO A 8 18.18 26.58 11.22
N ILE A 9 17.84 25.42 10.65
CA ILE A 9 16.65 25.19 9.82
C ILE A 9 15.83 24.11 10.48
N ALA A 10 14.54 24.36 10.67
CA ALA A 10 13.59 23.35 11.14
C ALA A 10 13.29 22.36 10.01
N THR A 11 13.46 21.07 10.27
CA THR A 11 13.14 19.98 9.34
C THR A 11 12.20 19.03 10.06
N GLY A 12 10.90 19.24 9.93
CA GLY A 12 9.89 18.52 10.71
C GLY A 12 10.05 18.77 12.23
N LYS A 13 10.16 17.69 13.02
CA LYS A 13 10.36 17.76 14.48
C LYS A 13 11.81 18.10 14.90
N ASN A 14 12.77 18.11 13.97
CA ASN A 14 14.19 18.27 14.25
C ASN A 14 14.75 19.59 13.74
N MET A 15 15.76 20.12 14.45
CA MET A 15 16.53 21.29 14.03
C MET A 15 17.86 20.86 13.38
N ARG A 16 18.08 21.33 12.17
CA ARG A 16 19.31 21.07 11.40
C ARG A 16 20.11 22.35 11.20
N MET A 17 21.43 22.28 11.30
CA MET A 17 22.31 23.40 10.99
C MET A 17 22.60 23.43 9.49
N SER A 18 22.28 24.53 8.82
CA SER A 18 22.55 24.71 7.40
C SER A 18 23.88 25.47 7.21
N TYR A 19 24.73 24.89 6.38
CA TYR A 19 26.00 25.45 5.93
C TYR A 19 25.90 25.97 4.49
N ALA A 20 24.71 26.02 3.92
CA ALA A 20 24.48 26.45 2.55
C ALA A 20 24.84 27.93 2.37
N ARG A 21 25.59 28.26 1.31
CA ARG A 21 25.96 29.62 0.93
C ARG A 21 24.81 30.39 0.29
N ARG A 22 23.88 29.68 -0.35
CA ARG A 22 22.67 30.23 -1.00
C ARG A 22 21.41 29.92 -0.17
N LYS A 23 20.40 30.74 -0.34
CA LYS A 23 19.06 30.41 0.20
C LYS A 23 18.51 29.16 -0.47
N GLU A 24 17.88 28.31 0.30
CA GLU A 24 17.11 27.19 -0.23
C GLU A 24 15.95 27.77 -1.08
N VAL A 25 15.86 27.30 -2.32
CA VAL A 25 14.81 27.72 -3.28
C VAL A 25 13.65 26.72 -3.25
N LEU A 26 13.98 25.47 -2.95
CA LEU A 26 13.01 24.37 -2.82
C LEU A 26 13.07 23.80 -1.41
N GLU A 27 11.94 23.44 -0.87
CA GLU A 27 11.85 22.70 0.38
C GLU A 27 12.45 21.31 0.23
N MET A 28 12.98 20.79 1.34
CA MET A 28 13.48 19.42 1.35
C MET A 28 12.31 18.44 1.14
N PRO A 29 12.37 17.56 0.12
CA PRO A 29 11.29 16.62 -0.13
C PRO A 29 11.15 15.64 1.05
N ASN A 30 9.92 15.24 1.32
CA ASN A 30 9.63 14.19 2.30
C ASN A 30 9.97 12.83 1.68
N LEU A 31 11.07 12.21 2.12
CA LEU A 31 11.58 10.96 1.53
C LEU A 31 10.67 9.74 1.77
N ILE A 32 9.78 9.82 2.73
CA ILE A 32 8.80 8.74 3.05
C ILE A 32 7.40 9.02 2.50
N GLU A 33 7.25 10.07 1.70
CA GLU A 33 5.94 10.46 1.14
C GLU A 33 5.38 9.38 0.20
N ILE A 34 6.25 8.75 -0.58
CA ILE A 34 5.87 7.68 -1.51
C ILE A 34 5.17 6.53 -0.78
N GLN A 35 5.77 6.04 0.32
CA GLN A 35 5.22 4.97 1.13
C GLN A 35 3.89 5.38 1.77
N LYS A 36 3.82 6.57 2.34
CA LYS A 36 2.61 7.08 3.01
C LYS A 36 1.46 7.28 2.02
N ASN A 37 1.73 7.89 0.88
CA ASN A 37 0.71 8.12 -0.15
C ASN A 37 0.23 6.80 -0.75
N SER A 38 1.12 5.84 -0.98
CA SER A 38 0.75 4.51 -1.47
C SER A 38 -0.14 3.76 -0.48
N TYR A 39 0.19 3.80 0.83
CA TYR A 39 -0.63 3.15 1.85
C TYR A 39 -1.99 3.83 2.01
N LYS A 40 -2.02 5.17 1.97
CA LYS A 40 -3.27 5.92 1.99
C LYS A 40 -4.16 5.56 0.80
N TRP A 41 -3.61 5.57 -0.41
CA TRP A 41 -4.34 5.15 -1.61
C TRP A 41 -4.86 3.71 -1.48
N PHE A 42 -4.05 2.80 -0.92
CA PHE A 42 -4.46 1.42 -0.69
C PHE A 42 -5.68 1.31 0.24
N LEU A 43 -5.73 2.11 1.31
CA LEU A 43 -6.89 2.13 2.22
C LEU A 43 -8.11 2.81 1.60
N ASP A 44 -7.91 3.93 0.87
CA ASP A 44 -8.99 4.74 0.34
C ASP A 44 -9.62 4.11 -0.92
N GLU A 45 -8.82 3.53 -1.82
CA GLU A 45 -9.22 3.05 -3.13
C GLU A 45 -8.87 1.57 -3.38
N GLY A 46 -7.63 1.16 -3.07
CA GLY A 46 -7.11 -0.14 -3.46
C GLY A 46 -7.85 -1.32 -2.82
N LEU A 47 -8.26 -1.22 -1.55
CA LEU A 47 -9.08 -2.25 -0.90
C LEU A 47 -10.45 -2.40 -1.57
N LYS A 48 -11.04 -1.29 -1.97
CA LYS A 48 -12.33 -1.30 -2.68
C LYS A 48 -12.21 -1.97 -4.04
N GLU A 49 -11.19 -1.62 -4.81
CA GLU A 49 -10.92 -2.28 -6.10
C GLU A 49 -10.77 -3.79 -5.96
N VAL A 50 -10.05 -4.27 -4.92
CA VAL A 50 -9.87 -5.70 -4.67
C VAL A 50 -11.19 -6.38 -4.34
N PHE A 51 -12.06 -5.77 -3.53
CA PHE A 51 -13.36 -6.34 -3.20
C PHE A 51 -14.31 -6.32 -4.41
N ASP A 52 -14.28 -5.27 -5.21
CA ASP A 52 -15.09 -5.14 -6.43
C ASP A 52 -14.66 -6.19 -7.49
N ASP A 53 -13.35 -6.45 -7.64
CA ASP A 53 -12.81 -7.44 -8.59
C ASP A 53 -13.18 -8.89 -8.20
N ILE A 54 -13.24 -9.19 -6.91
CA ILE A 54 -13.60 -10.53 -6.41
C ILE A 54 -15.10 -10.74 -6.39
N SER A 55 -15.88 -9.68 -6.25
CA SER A 55 -17.34 -9.70 -6.14
C SER A 55 -18.00 -9.74 -7.53
N PRO A 56 -19.09 -10.52 -7.71
CA PRO A 56 -19.68 -11.48 -6.78
C PRO A 56 -19.05 -12.88 -6.85
N ILE A 57 -18.99 -13.58 -5.73
CA ILE A 57 -18.62 -15.00 -5.68
C ILE A 57 -19.89 -15.83 -5.82
N SER A 58 -20.03 -16.54 -6.92
CA SER A 58 -21.22 -17.36 -7.20
C SER A 58 -20.92 -18.84 -7.08
N ASP A 59 -21.91 -19.58 -6.60
CA ASP A 59 -21.91 -21.04 -6.61
C ASP A 59 -21.91 -21.58 -8.04
N TYR A 60 -21.43 -22.82 -8.24
CA TYR A 60 -21.42 -23.52 -9.52
C TYR A 60 -22.85 -23.67 -10.13
N SER A 61 -23.86 -23.87 -9.31
CA SER A 61 -25.27 -23.92 -9.72
C SER A 61 -25.89 -22.54 -9.99
N GLY A 62 -25.22 -21.46 -9.56
CA GLY A 62 -25.70 -20.07 -9.69
C GLY A 62 -26.89 -19.73 -8.80
N HIS A 63 -27.17 -20.55 -7.78
CA HIS A 63 -28.28 -20.35 -6.84
C HIS A 63 -27.89 -19.48 -5.66
N LEU A 64 -26.60 -19.53 -5.27
CA LEU A 64 -26.04 -18.69 -4.22
C LEU A 64 -25.05 -17.69 -4.82
N SER A 65 -25.13 -16.44 -4.38
CA SER A 65 -24.19 -15.38 -4.75
C SER A 65 -23.83 -14.55 -3.53
N LEU A 66 -22.52 -14.43 -3.26
CA LEU A 66 -21.98 -13.62 -2.19
C LEU A 66 -21.38 -12.35 -2.79
N GLU A 67 -21.79 -11.21 -2.29
CA GLU A 67 -21.35 -9.90 -2.70
C GLU A 67 -20.69 -9.17 -1.53
N PHE A 68 -19.54 -8.56 -1.76
CA PHE A 68 -18.92 -7.65 -0.81
C PHE A 68 -19.49 -6.25 -1.01
N VAL A 69 -20.13 -5.71 0.04
CA VAL A 69 -20.86 -4.45 -0.04
C VAL A 69 -20.02 -3.28 0.43
N ASP A 70 -19.33 -3.47 1.57
CA ASP A 70 -18.56 -2.42 2.22
C ASP A 70 -17.52 -3.04 3.16
N PHE A 71 -16.52 -2.26 3.55
CA PHE A 71 -15.53 -2.68 4.53
C PHE A 71 -15.24 -1.57 5.54
N GLU A 72 -14.87 -1.97 6.73
CA GLU A 72 -14.51 -1.06 7.82
C GLU A 72 -13.20 -1.53 8.48
N LEU A 73 -12.25 -0.62 8.58
CA LEU A 73 -11.01 -0.83 9.33
C LEU A 73 -11.18 -0.23 10.73
N CYS A 74 -11.26 -1.10 11.74
CA CYS A 74 -11.50 -0.69 13.12
C CYS A 74 -10.20 -0.23 13.79
N GLU A 75 -9.76 1.00 13.50
CA GLU A 75 -8.52 1.55 14.07
C GLU A 75 -8.62 1.78 15.59
N GLU A 76 -9.83 1.90 16.13
CA GLU A 76 -10.06 2.04 17.58
C GLU A 76 -9.84 0.72 18.35
N ASP A 77 -9.97 -0.42 17.67
CA ASP A 77 -9.83 -1.76 18.26
C ASP A 77 -8.39 -2.31 18.22
N VAL A 78 -7.40 -1.44 18.06
CA VAL A 78 -5.98 -1.84 18.08
C VAL A 78 -5.60 -2.35 19.46
N LYS A 79 -5.16 -3.63 19.54
CA LYS A 79 -4.88 -4.32 20.81
C LYS A 79 -3.70 -3.74 21.57
N TYR A 80 -2.64 -3.31 20.88
CA TYR A 80 -1.40 -2.86 21.49
C TYR A 80 -0.85 -1.62 20.79
N SER A 81 -0.25 -0.72 21.56
CA SER A 81 0.53 0.39 21.02
C SER A 81 1.78 -0.12 20.29
N ILE A 82 2.36 0.71 19.44
CA ILE A 82 3.58 0.39 18.67
C ILE A 82 4.71 -0.14 19.58
N GLU A 83 4.93 0.52 20.73
CA GLU A 83 5.97 0.13 21.70
C GLU A 83 5.69 -1.25 22.30
N LYS A 84 4.44 -1.49 22.70
CA LYS A 84 4.04 -2.80 23.24
C LYS A 84 4.10 -3.92 22.20
N CYS A 85 3.85 -3.61 20.93
CA CYS A 85 4.03 -4.59 19.85
C CYS A 85 5.49 -4.99 19.70
N LYS A 86 6.43 -4.04 19.81
CA LYS A 86 7.87 -4.32 19.77
C LYS A 86 8.34 -5.14 20.98
N GLU A 87 7.82 -4.88 22.17
CA GLU A 87 8.18 -5.62 23.40
C GLU A 87 7.62 -7.04 23.42
N ARG A 88 6.46 -7.28 22.81
CA ARG A 88 5.73 -8.55 22.87
C ARG A 88 5.84 -9.40 21.60
N ASP A 89 6.68 -9.00 20.65
CA ASP A 89 6.80 -9.63 19.34
C ASP A 89 5.45 -9.76 18.62
N ALA A 90 4.60 -8.74 18.79
CA ALA A 90 3.28 -8.66 18.19
C ALA A 90 3.27 -7.79 16.93
N THR A 91 2.21 -7.92 16.14
CA THR A 91 1.98 -7.08 14.95
C THR A 91 1.08 -5.90 15.30
N TYR A 92 1.47 -4.69 14.87
CA TYR A 92 0.63 -3.50 14.96
C TYR A 92 -0.39 -3.52 13.83
N ALA A 93 -1.63 -3.91 14.16
CA ALA A 93 -2.69 -4.13 13.19
C ALA A 93 -4.06 -3.75 13.75
N ALA A 94 -4.99 -3.46 12.86
CA ALA A 94 -6.40 -3.24 13.18
C ALA A 94 -7.28 -4.32 12.54
N PRO A 95 -8.39 -4.71 13.18
CA PRO A 95 -9.35 -5.64 12.60
C PRO A 95 -10.03 -5.05 11.36
N LEU A 96 -10.04 -5.83 10.28
CA LEU A 96 -10.79 -5.52 9.07
C LEU A 96 -12.10 -6.30 9.10
N LYS A 97 -13.21 -5.58 9.12
CA LYS A 97 -14.55 -6.11 9.02
C LYS A 97 -15.14 -5.80 7.65
N VAL A 98 -15.84 -6.76 7.09
CA VAL A 98 -16.45 -6.65 5.76
C VAL A 98 -17.92 -6.96 5.83
N LYS A 99 -18.73 -6.07 5.27
CA LYS A 99 -20.16 -6.28 5.11
C LYS A 99 -20.43 -7.06 3.86
N VAL A 100 -20.99 -8.26 4.02
CA VAL A 100 -21.31 -9.15 2.92
C VAL A 100 -22.80 -9.33 2.78
N ARG A 101 -23.24 -9.51 1.54
CA ARG A 101 -24.62 -9.80 1.17
C ARG A 101 -24.68 -11.14 0.46
N LEU A 102 -25.47 -12.05 1.01
CA LEU A 102 -25.73 -13.35 0.43
C LEU A 102 -27.11 -13.37 -0.22
N TYR A 103 -27.13 -13.66 -1.51
CA TYR A 103 -28.34 -13.88 -2.29
C TYR A 103 -28.60 -15.38 -2.42
N ASN A 104 -29.79 -15.83 -1.99
CA ASN A 104 -30.25 -17.19 -2.21
C ASN A 104 -31.44 -17.14 -3.16
N LYS A 105 -31.23 -17.53 -4.41
CA LYS A 105 -32.26 -17.51 -5.46
C LYS A 105 -33.36 -18.59 -5.25
N GLU A 106 -33.02 -19.71 -4.60
CA GLU A 106 -34.02 -20.78 -4.36
C GLU A 106 -35.03 -20.34 -3.33
N LYS A 107 -34.61 -19.59 -2.32
CA LYS A 107 -35.49 -19.13 -1.24
C LYS A 107 -35.97 -17.69 -1.43
N GLU A 108 -35.48 -17.00 -2.45
CA GLU A 108 -35.68 -15.55 -2.66
C GLU A 108 -35.32 -14.74 -1.43
N GLU A 109 -34.27 -15.18 -0.69
CA GLU A 109 -33.79 -14.55 0.54
C GLU A 109 -32.52 -13.76 0.29
N ILE A 110 -32.45 -12.58 0.91
CA ILE A 110 -31.23 -11.75 0.97
C ILE A 110 -30.85 -11.62 2.44
N SER A 111 -29.63 -12.01 2.79
CA SER A 111 -29.10 -11.84 4.13
C SER A 111 -27.82 -11.02 4.11
N GLU A 112 -27.72 -10.05 5.03
CA GLU A 112 -26.53 -9.24 5.20
C GLU A 112 -25.86 -9.56 6.53
N HIS A 113 -24.56 -9.75 6.51
CA HIS A 113 -23.75 -10.04 7.68
C HIS A 113 -22.45 -9.25 7.65
N GLU A 114 -21.99 -8.86 8.81
CA GLU A 114 -20.64 -8.32 9.01
C GLU A 114 -19.72 -9.48 9.42
N ILE A 115 -18.66 -9.66 8.67
CA ILE A 115 -17.67 -10.72 8.91
C ILE A 115 -16.30 -10.14 9.19
N PHE A 116 -15.59 -10.76 10.12
CA PHE A 116 -14.18 -10.47 10.37
C PHE A 116 -13.31 -11.15 9.31
N MET A 117 -12.59 -10.35 8.51
CA MET A 117 -11.70 -10.87 7.47
C MET A 117 -10.30 -11.19 7.99
N GLY A 118 -9.82 -10.39 8.94
CA GLY A 118 -8.49 -10.54 9.50
C GLY A 118 -7.95 -9.24 10.08
N ASP A 119 -6.75 -9.29 10.61
CA ASP A 119 -6.05 -8.12 11.13
C ASP A 119 -5.17 -7.52 10.01
N LEU A 120 -5.42 -6.26 9.63
CA LEU A 120 -4.65 -5.53 8.64
C LEU A 120 -3.54 -4.74 9.33
N PRO A 121 -2.26 -4.93 8.96
CA PRO A 121 -1.16 -4.16 9.52
C PRO A 121 -1.30 -2.66 9.25
N LEU A 122 -1.10 -1.84 10.29
CA LEU A 122 -1.15 -0.39 10.18
C LEU A 122 0.25 0.20 9.98
N MET A 123 0.31 1.24 9.16
CA MET A 123 1.55 2.01 8.96
C MET A 123 1.76 2.97 10.12
N THR A 124 3.00 3.05 10.60
CA THR A 124 3.41 4.02 11.62
C THR A 124 3.60 5.43 11.01
N GLU A 125 3.72 6.45 11.86
CA GLU A 125 4.02 7.82 11.42
C GLU A 125 5.33 7.92 10.62
N THR A 126 6.26 7.00 10.81
CA THR A 126 7.56 6.95 10.11
C THR A 126 7.53 6.17 8.81
N GLY A 127 6.35 5.68 8.36
CA GLY A 127 6.18 4.94 7.11
C GLY A 127 6.63 3.49 7.20
N THR A 128 6.69 2.93 8.40
CA THR A 128 7.09 1.54 8.67
C THR A 128 5.91 0.71 9.14
N PHE A 129 6.05 -0.62 9.11
CA PHE A 129 5.12 -1.58 9.70
C PHE A 129 5.82 -2.35 10.82
N VAL A 130 5.11 -2.60 11.90
CA VAL A 130 5.62 -3.46 12.99
C VAL A 130 4.97 -4.83 12.84
N ILE A 131 5.76 -5.80 12.39
CA ILE A 131 5.34 -7.19 12.16
C ILE A 131 6.13 -8.11 13.06
N ASN A 132 5.44 -8.84 13.93
CA ASN A 132 6.07 -9.71 14.93
C ASN A 132 7.20 -9.00 15.71
N GLY A 133 6.93 -7.79 16.18
CA GLY A 133 7.86 -6.97 16.93
C GLY A 133 8.97 -6.28 16.10
N ALA A 134 9.18 -6.69 14.86
CA ALA A 134 10.20 -6.13 13.99
C ALA A 134 9.62 -4.99 13.13
N GLU A 135 10.32 -3.87 13.09
CA GLU A 135 9.97 -2.73 12.23
C GLU A 135 10.44 -3.01 10.79
N ARG A 136 9.51 -2.97 9.85
CA ARG A 136 9.73 -3.33 8.44
C ARG A 136 9.25 -2.23 7.52
N VAL A 137 9.86 -2.12 6.34
CA VAL A 137 9.50 -1.14 5.31
C VAL A 137 9.22 -1.88 4.01
N ILE A 138 8.20 -1.44 3.28
CA ILE A 138 7.95 -1.89 1.91
C ILE A 138 8.88 -1.12 0.99
N VAL A 139 9.75 -1.84 0.28
CA VAL A 139 10.70 -1.23 -0.66
C VAL A 139 10.00 -1.04 -2.01
N SER A 140 10.04 0.20 -2.53
CA SER A 140 9.53 0.51 -3.86
C SER A 140 10.33 -0.24 -4.94
N GLN A 141 9.64 -0.91 -5.86
CA GLN A 141 10.24 -1.62 -6.97
C GLN A 141 10.05 -0.84 -8.27
N LEU A 142 11.12 -0.69 -9.03
CA LEU A 142 11.05 -0.19 -10.39
C LEU A 142 10.65 -1.34 -11.33
N VAL A 143 9.50 -1.18 -11.97
CA VAL A 143 9.01 -2.09 -13.00
C VAL A 143 8.95 -1.37 -14.33
N ARG A 144 9.05 -2.10 -15.43
CA ARG A 144 8.83 -1.52 -16.75
C ARG A 144 7.37 -1.11 -16.87
N SER A 145 7.12 0.08 -17.44
CA SER A 145 5.77 0.52 -17.76
C SER A 145 5.09 -0.44 -18.76
N PRO A 146 3.77 -0.60 -18.71
CA PRO A 146 3.05 -1.31 -19.76
C PRO A 146 3.36 -0.72 -21.13
N GLY A 147 3.55 -1.59 -22.13
CA GLY A 147 3.90 -1.16 -23.49
C GLY A 147 4.60 -2.23 -24.30
N ILE A 148 5.07 -1.82 -25.47
CA ILE A 148 5.77 -2.69 -26.42
C ILE A 148 7.25 -2.34 -26.43
N TYR A 149 8.09 -3.34 -26.20
CA TYR A 149 9.55 -3.20 -26.19
C TYR A 149 10.16 -3.95 -27.35
N TYR A 150 10.99 -3.26 -28.13
CA TYR A 150 11.68 -3.83 -29.29
C TYR A 150 13.13 -4.15 -28.95
N GLY A 151 13.56 -5.32 -29.33
CA GLY A 151 14.96 -5.75 -29.23
C GLY A 151 15.52 -6.13 -30.58
N ILE A 152 16.82 -5.97 -30.79
CA ILE A 152 17.52 -6.39 -31.98
C ILE A 152 18.56 -7.42 -31.55
N GLY A 153 18.46 -8.62 -32.13
CA GLY A 153 19.44 -9.68 -31.99
C GLY A 153 20.07 -10.01 -33.35
N HIS A 154 21.06 -10.89 -33.37
CA HIS A 154 21.66 -11.43 -34.60
C HIS A 154 21.68 -12.94 -34.53
N ASP A 155 21.36 -13.59 -35.64
CA ASP A 155 21.49 -15.02 -35.80
C ASP A 155 22.97 -15.41 -35.95
N LYS A 156 23.31 -16.70 -35.83
CA LYS A 156 24.66 -17.26 -36.00
C LYS A 156 25.28 -16.90 -37.34
N ILE A 157 24.46 -16.57 -38.34
CA ILE A 157 24.87 -16.20 -39.72
C ILE A 157 24.99 -14.64 -39.86
N GLY A 158 24.75 -13.87 -38.75
CA GLY A 158 24.83 -12.42 -38.79
C GLY A 158 23.55 -11.71 -39.27
N LYS A 159 22.45 -12.44 -39.54
CA LYS A 159 21.15 -11.86 -39.92
C LYS A 159 20.51 -11.19 -38.74
N LYS A 160 20.00 -9.96 -38.91
CA LYS A 160 19.26 -9.24 -37.90
C LYS A 160 17.92 -9.92 -37.58
N LEU A 161 17.68 -10.15 -36.30
CA LEU A 161 16.44 -10.66 -35.76
C LEU A 161 15.81 -9.57 -34.89
N TYR A 162 14.50 -9.37 -35.01
CA TYR A 162 13.75 -8.44 -34.19
C TYR A 162 12.91 -9.24 -33.20
N SER A 163 13.04 -8.90 -31.93
CA SER A 163 12.20 -9.43 -30.85
C SER A 163 11.22 -8.37 -30.37
N LEU A 164 10.02 -8.81 -30.05
CA LEU A 164 8.95 -8.00 -29.52
C LEU A 164 8.55 -8.55 -28.15
N SER A 165 8.53 -7.71 -27.13
CA SER A 165 8.01 -8.04 -25.79
C SER A 165 6.85 -7.13 -25.46
N LEU A 166 5.71 -7.73 -25.13
CA LEU A 166 4.52 -7.06 -24.63
C LEU A 166 4.47 -7.20 -23.12
N ILE A 167 4.26 -6.07 -22.43
CA ILE A 167 4.03 -6.01 -20.97
C ILE A 167 2.68 -5.36 -20.75
N HIS A 168 1.83 -6.02 -19.97
CA HIS A 168 0.50 -5.54 -19.55
C HIS A 168 0.55 -4.96 -18.16
#